data_0ef2033d7a8f9b9c3f2b4a51c234b716
#
_entry.id   0ef2033d7a8f9b9c3f2b4a51c234b716
#
_cell.length_a   1.000
_cell.length_b   1.000
_cell.length_c   1.000
_cell.angle_alpha   90.00
_cell.angle_beta   90.00
_cell.angle_gamma   90.00
#
_symmetry.space_group_name_H-M   'P 1'
#
loop_
_entity.id
_entity.type
_entity.pdbx_description
1 polymer ?
#
loop_
_entity_poly.entity_id
_entity_poly.type
_entity_poly.pdbx_seq_one_letter_code
_entity_poly.pdbx_strand_id
1 'polypeptide(L)'
;ELYNRFPNIGGVVHTHSPWATSWAQAGRGIPCYGTTHADYLYGTVPCVRNLTKEEIDEAYEKNTGVLIADRFDEDDLDYVATPAVLCKNHGPFTWGKDAHEAVHNAVVLEEVAKMAARCEMINPDVKPAPQELQDKHYYRKHGANAYYGQPGK
;
A
#
# COMPACT_ATOMS: atom_id res chain seq x y z
N GLU A 1 -4.85 9.15 13.92
CA GLU A 1 -5.42 7.81 14.13
C GLU A 1 -4.42 6.72 13.76
N LEU A 2 -3.78 6.79 12.58
CA LEU A 2 -2.80 5.78 12.15
C LEU A 2 -1.64 5.61 13.13
N TYR A 3 -1.08 6.67 13.66
CA TYR A 3 -0.01 6.60 14.69
C TYR A 3 -0.46 5.89 15.98
N ASN A 4 -1.75 5.93 16.30
CA ASN A 4 -2.29 5.24 17.46
C ASN A 4 -2.48 3.73 17.22
N ARG A 5 -2.88 3.36 16.00
CA ARG A 5 -3.22 1.98 15.64
C ARG A 5 -2.02 1.20 15.08
N PHE A 6 -1.03 1.89 14.52
CA PHE A 6 0.19 1.33 13.92
C PHE A 6 1.43 1.81 14.70
N PRO A 7 1.75 1.20 15.84
CA PRO A 7 2.76 1.73 16.77
C PRO A 7 4.20 1.76 16.21
N ASN A 8 4.47 1.02 15.13
CA ASN A 8 5.81 0.93 14.53
C ASN A 8 6.05 1.95 13.40
N ILE A 9 5.12 2.87 13.16
CA ILE A 9 5.31 3.89 12.13
C ILE A 9 5.74 5.23 12.74
N GLY A 10 6.56 5.97 11.99
CA GLY A 10 7.05 7.31 12.36
C GLY A 10 6.81 8.37 11.29
N GLY A 11 6.21 7.99 10.17
CA GLY A 11 5.82 8.92 9.10
C GLY A 11 4.60 8.41 8.34
N VAL A 12 3.72 9.33 7.93
CA VAL A 12 2.56 9.08 7.06
C VAL A 12 2.57 10.09 5.94
N VAL A 13 2.33 9.61 4.70
CA VAL A 13 2.21 10.44 3.51
C VAL A 13 0.84 10.20 2.86
N HIS A 14 0.17 11.27 2.51
CA HIS A 14 -1.02 11.25 1.68
C HIS A 14 -0.78 12.10 0.43
N THR A 15 -1.11 11.56 -0.73
CA THR A 15 -0.98 12.26 -2.01
C THR A 15 -2.22 12.06 -2.88
N HIS A 16 -2.28 12.82 -3.96
CA HIS A 16 -3.17 12.56 -5.09
C HIS A 16 -2.34 12.25 -6.35
N SER A 17 -1.32 11.41 -6.20
CA SER A 17 -0.46 11.00 -7.31
C SER A 17 -1.28 10.27 -8.39
N PRO A 18 -1.04 10.55 -9.70
CA PRO A 18 -1.99 10.23 -10.76
C PRO A 18 -2.37 8.75 -10.87
N TRP A 19 -1.40 7.85 -10.80
CA TRP A 19 -1.67 6.43 -11.02
C TRP A 19 -2.30 5.75 -9.81
N ALA A 20 -1.75 5.98 -8.61
CA ALA A 20 -2.33 5.42 -7.39
C ALA A 20 -3.73 5.98 -7.13
N THR A 21 -3.95 7.29 -7.39
CA THR A 21 -5.28 7.90 -7.28
C THR A 21 -6.26 7.34 -8.32
N SER A 22 -5.81 7.02 -9.52
CA SER A 22 -6.67 6.37 -10.54
C SER A 22 -7.18 5.01 -10.07
N TRP A 23 -6.32 4.19 -9.45
CA TRP A 23 -6.74 2.93 -8.81
C TRP A 23 -7.73 3.17 -7.67
N ALA A 24 -7.47 4.17 -6.82
CA ALA A 24 -8.39 4.55 -5.74
C ALA A 24 -9.76 4.97 -6.29
N GLN A 25 -9.79 5.81 -7.32
CA GLN A 25 -11.04 6.25 -7.97
C GLN A 25 -11.79 5.08 -8.62
N ALA A 26 -11.06 4.12 -9.20
CA ALA A 26 -11.65 2.89 -9.73
C ALA A 26 -12.16 1.95 -8.61
N GLY A 27 -11.80 2.18 -7.36
CA GLY A 27 -12.23 1.38 -6.22
C GLY A 27 -11.62 -0.02 -6.19
N ARG A 28 -10.40 -0.16 -6.73
CA ARG A 28 -9.69 -1.44 -6.79
C ARG A 28 -8.35 -1.35 -6.08
N GLY A 29 -7.99 -2.43 -5.36
CA GLY A 29 -6.63 -2.65 -4.87
C GLY A 29 -5.65 -2.90 -6.02
N ILE A 30 -4.36 -2.68 -5.78
CA ILE A 30 -3.29 -2.89 -6.78
C ILE A 30 -2.72 -4.29 -6.59
N PRO A 31 -2.93 -5.23 -7.55
CA PRO A 31 -2.37 -6.57 -7.47
C PRO A 31 -0.84 -6.54 -7.60
N CYS A 32 -0.18 -7.49 -6.94
CA CYS A 32 1.27 -7.66 -7.10
C CYS A 32 1.56 -8.43 -8.40
N TYR A 33 1.81 -7.70 -9.48
CA TYR A 33 2.12 -8.33 -10.78
C TYR A 33 3.61 -8.63 -10.98
N GLY A 34 4.49 -8.04 -10.20
CA GLY A 34 5.91 -8.20 -10.45
C GLY A 34 6.80 -7.97 -9.23
N THR A 35 8.08 -8.16 -9.47
CA THR A 35 9.10 -8.18 -8.42
C THR A 35 9.41 -6.80 -7.84
N THR A 36 9.23 -5.72 -8.60
CA THR A 36 9.36 -4.35 -8.07
C THR A 36 8.32 -4.09 -6.98
N HIS A 37 7.08 -4.50 -7.21
CA HIS A 37 6.02 -4.43 -6.19
C HIS A 37 6.38 -5.30 -4.98
N ALA A 38 6.72 -6.57 -5.22
CA ALA A 38 7.05 -7.52 -4.16
C ALA A 38 8.26 -7.13 -3.30
N ASP A 39 9.22 -6.39 -3.86
CA ASP A 39 10.39 -5.92 -3.12
C ASP A 39 10.05 -4.96 -1.96
N TYR A 40 8.93 -4.25 -2.04
CA TYR A 40 8.59 -3.17 -1.10
C TYR A 40 7.21 -3.30 -0.46
N LEU A 41 6.27 -4.00 -1.10
CA LEU A 41 4.88 -4.13 -0.69
C LEU A 41 4.48 -5.60 -0.76
N TYR A 42 4.08 -6.17 0.37
CA TYR A 42 3.72 -7.59 0.40
C TYR A 42 2.26 -7.79 -0.02
N GLY A 43 2.06 -8.53 -1.11
CA GLY A 43 0.74 -8.84 -1.63
C GLY A 43 0.03 -7.66 -2.31
N THR A 44 -1.28 -7.71 -2.34
CA THR A 44 -2.12 -6.66 -2.93
C THR A 44 -2.17 -5.43 -2.04
N VAL A 45 -1.96 -4.24 -2.60
CA VAL A 45 -2.26 -2.98 -1.89
C VAL A 45 -3.78 -2.84 -1.77
N PRO A 46 -4.34 -2.77 -0.55
CA PRO A 46 -5.78 -2.75 -0.38
C PRO A 46 -6.40 -1.42 -0.79
N CYS A 47 -7.69 -1.46 -1.14
CA CYS A 47 -8.52 -0.27 -1.35
C CYS A 47 -9.69 -0.32 -0.35
N VAL A 48 -9.79 0.68 0.53
CA VAL A 48 -10.91 0.80 1.45
C VAL A 48 -12.14 1.38 0.77
N ARG A 49 -13.32 1.12 1.34
CA ARG A 49 -14.62 1.65 0.86
C ARG A 49 -14.69 3.18 0.97
N ASN A 50 -15.73 3.76 0.43
CA ASN A 50 -16.07 5.14 0.75
C ASN A 50 -16.50 5.26 2.23
N LEU A 51 -16.25 6.43 2.81
CA LEU A 51 -16.91 6.83 4.06
C LEU A 51 -18.41 6.99 3.84
N THR A 52 -19.19 6.70 4.87
CA THR A 52 -20.62 7.02 4.86
C THR A 52 -20.85 8.51 5.05
N LYS A 53 -22.08 8.98 4.79
CA LYS A 53 -22.42 10.38 5.03
C LYS A 53 -22.20 10.77 6.49
N GLU A 54 -22.58 9.92 7.40
CA GLU A 54 -22.46 10.13 8.85
C GLU A 54 -20.98 10.24 9.26
N GLU A 55 -20.12 9.36 8.75
CA GLU A 55 -18.68 9.38 9.01
C GLU A 55 -18.02 10.67 8.47
N ILE A 56 -18.49 11.18 7.31
CA ILE A 56 -18.02 12.43 6.72
C ILE A 56 -18.45 13.62 7.57
N ASP A 57 -19.72 13.66 7.94
CA ASP A 57 -20.30 14.78 8.70
C ASP A 57 -19.75 14.87 10.14
N GLU A 58 -19.41 13.74 10.74
CA GLU A 58 -18.94 13.65 12.11
C GLU A 58 -17.46 14.09 12.25
N ALA A 59 -16.55 13.44 11.52
CA ALA A 59 -15.11 13.69 11.63
C ALA A 59 -14.35 13.08 10.43
N TYR A 60 -14.42 13.71 9.28
CA TYR A 60 -13.91 13.19 8.00
C TYR A 60 -12.49 12.64 8.05
N GLU A 61 -11.52 13.42 8.51
CA GLU A 61 -10.11 13.03 8.55
C GLU A 61 -9.86 11.91 9.57
N LYS A 62 -10.47 12.00 10.73
CA LYS A 62 -10.36 10.97 11.77
C LYS A 62 -10.96 9.65 11.29
N ASN A 63 -12.17 9.69 10.72
CA ASN A 63 -12.87 8.51 10.25
C ASN A 63 -12.18 7.88 9.03
N THR A 64 -11.47 8.66 8.20
CA THR A 64 -10.58 8.12 7.18
C THR A 64 -9.47 7.26 7.81
N GLY A 65 -8.83 7.75 8.86
CA GLY A 65 -7.80 6.99 9.58
C GLY A 65 -8.34 5.74 10.29
N VAL A 66 -9.53 5.83 10.87
CA VAL A 66 -10.23 4.68 11.48
C VAL A 66 -10.51 3.62 10.43
N LEU A 67 -11.11 4.01 9.30
CA LEU A 67 -11.45 3.11 8.19
C LEU A 67 -10.22 2.37 7.64
N ILE A 68 -9.09 3.07 7.51
CA ILE A 68 -7.84 2.46 7.09
C ILE A 68 -7.38 1.41 8.09
N ALA A 69 -7.32 1.77 9.37
CA ALA A 69 -6.84 0.88 10.43
C ALA A 69 -7.75 -0.36 10.59
N ASP A 70 -9.07 -0.15 10.58
CA ASP A 70 -10.04 -1.24 10.67
C ASP A 70 -9.89 -2.23 9.50
N ARG A 71 -9.62 -1.76 8.29
CA ARG A 71 -9.35 -2.62 7.13
C ARG A 71 -8.17 -3.55 7.34
N PHE A 72 -7.09 -3.05 7.96
CA PHE A 72 -5.91 -3.85 8.23
C PHE A 72 -6.18 -4.90 9.31
N ASP A 73 -6.93 -4.54 10.34
CA ASP A 73 -7.32 -5.47 11.41
C ASP A 73 -8.30 -6.54 10.90
N GLU A 74 -9.33 -6.16 10.14
CA GLU A 74 -10.37 -7.07 9.63
C GLU A 74 -9.83 -8.12 8.66
N ASP A 75 -8.86 -7.75 7.82
CA ASP A 75 -8.28 -8.64 6.82
C ASP A 75 -6.97 -9.29 7.31
N ASP A 76 -6.58 -9.09 8.57
CA ASP A 76 -5.32 -9.58 9.16
C ASP A 76 -4.10 -9.18 8.31
N LEU A 77 -4.06 -7.92 7.87
CA LEU A 77 -2.98 -7.38 7.05
C LEU A 77 -1.86 -6.83 7.92
N ASP A 78 -0.63 -7.19 7.59
CA ASP A 78 0.55 -6.63 8.23
C ASP A 78 0.86 -5.23 7.63
N TYR A 79 0.57 -4.17 8.38
CA TYR A 79 0.83 -2.80 7.98
C TYR A 79 2.32 -2.45 7.83
N VAL A 80 3.22 -3.26 8.41
CA VAL A 80 4.66 -3.11 8.20
C VAL A 80 5.07 -3.71 6.86
N ALA A 81 4.51 -4.86 6.51
CA ALA A 81 4.78 -5.54 5.24
C ALA A 81 4.09 -4.89 4.04
N THR A 82 2.90 -4.30 4.26
CA THR A 82 2.15 -3.59 3.22
C THR A 82 1.89 -2.14 3.67
N PRO A 83 2.91 -1.26 3.62
CA PRO A 83 2.82 0.09 4.17
C PRO A 83 2.08 1.07 3.25
N ALA A 84 0.97 0.66 2.68
CA ALA A 84 0.19 1.43 1.72
C ALA A 84 -1.29 1.01 1.71
N VAL A 85 -2.17 1.97 1.41
CA VAL A 85 -3.61 1.76 1.21
C VAL A 85 -4.17 2.78 0.24
N LEU A 86 -5.20 2.41 -0.49
CA LEU A 86 -5.99 3.33 -1.31
C LEU A 86 -7.31 3.63 -0.59
N CYS A 87 -7.70 4.89 -0.56
CA CYS A 87 -9.04 5.31 -0.14
C CYS A 87 -9.90 5.54 -1.38
N LYS A 88 -10.99 4.77 -1.52
CA LYS A 88 -11.87 4.84 -2.69
C LYS A 88 -12.33 6.27 -2.97
N ASN A 89 -12.29 6.67 -4.24
CA ASN A 89 -12.63 8.00 -4.76
C ASN A 89 -11.76 9.14 -4.20
N HIS A 90 -10.66 8.86 -3.51
CA HIS A 90 -9.82 9.87 -2.90
C HIS A 90 -8.36 9.74 -3.36
N GLY A 91 -7.58 8.86 -2.76
CA GLY A 91 -6.18 8.70 -3.09
C GLY A 91 -5.44 7.76 -2.14
N PRO A 92 -4.12 7.62 -2.32
CA PRO A 92 -3.29 6.74 -1.50
C PRO A 92 -2.86 7.36 -0.18
N PHE A 93 -2.65 6.49 0.80
CA PHE A 93 -1.86 6.75 2.00
C PHE A 93 -0.71 5.75 2.05
N THR A 94 0.46 6.21 2.46
CA THR A 94 1.61 5.37 2.74
C THR A 94 2.24 5.76 4.07
N TRP A 95 2.97 4.84 4.66
CA TRP A 95 3.68 5.09 5.92
C TRP A 95 5.02 4.35 5.95
N GLY A 96 5.78 4.58 6.99
CA GLY A 96 7.06 3.95 7.23
C GLY A 96 7.56 4.24 8.65
N LYS A 97 8.70 3.69 9.03
CA LYS A 97 9.33 3.90 10.35
C LYS A 97 9.69 5.37 10.61
N ASP A 98 9.84 6.15 9.53
CA ASP A 98 10.13 7.58 9.54
C ASP A 98 9.54 8.27 8.30
N ALA A 99 9.65 9.61 8.24
CA ALA A 99 9.14 10.39 7.14
C ALA A 99 9.82 10.04 5.79
N HIS A 100 11.11 9.73 5.81
CA HIS A 100 11.86 9.37 4.60
C HIS A 100 11.33 8.06 4.00
N GLU A 101 11.14 7.04 4.81
CA GLU A 101 10.58 5.77 4.35
C GLU A 101 9.13 5.91 3.89
N ALA A 102 8.30 6.71 4.57
CA ALA A 102 6.93 6.98 4.15
C ALA A 102 6.86 7.64 2.76
N VAL A 103 7.75 8.59 2.47
CA VAL A 103 7.87 9.24 1.14
C VAL A 103 8.40 8.25 0.11
N HIS A 104 9.42 7.46 0.45
CA HIS A 104 9.94 6.40 -0.44
C HIS A 104 8.83 5.43 -0.84
N ASN A 105 8.02 4.97 0.12
CA ASN A 105 6.89 4.09 -0.14
C ASN A 105 5.82 4.75 -1.02
N ALA A 106 5.59 6.06 -0.91
CA ALA A 106 4.70 6.80 -1.80
C ALA A 106 5.21 6.82 -3.25
N VAL A 107 6.51 7.03 -3.46
CA VAL A 107 7.14 6.97 -4.80
C VAL A 107 7.04 5.57 -5.39
N VAL A 108 7.35 4.54 -4.60
CA VAL A 108 7.23 3.14 -5.05
C VAL A 108 5.78 2.81 -5.40
N LEU A 109 4.82 3.20 -4.55
CA LEU A 109 3.40 2.95 -4.79
C LEU A 109 2.93 3.55 -6.12
N GLU A 110 3.31 4.79 -6.42
CA GLU A 110 2.95 5.44 -7.68
C GLU A 110 3.52 4.69 -8.90
N GLU A 111 4.78 4.26 -8.84
CA GLU A 111 5.41 3.52 -9.93
C GLU A 111 4.80 2.12 -10.12
N VAL A 112 4.52 1.38 -9.06
CA VAL A 112 3.88 0.06 -9.19
C VAL A 112 2.42 0.16 -9.62
N ALA A 113 1.70 1.22 -9.20
CA ALA A 113 0.36 1.51 -9.68
C ALA A 113 0.33 1.72 -11.20
N LYS A 114 1.28 2.51 -11.71
CA LYS A 114 1.48 2.75 -13.14
C LYS A 114 1.81 1.46 -13.89
N MET A 115 2.76 0.66 -13.38
CA MET A 115 3.12 -0.61 -13.98
C MET A 115 1.94 -1.58 -14.01
N ALA A 116 1.19 -1.70 -12.93
CA ALA A 116 0.02 -2.57 -12.83
C ALA A 116 -1.07 -2.20 -13.85
N ALA A 117 -1.39 -0.91 -13.97
CA ALA A 117 -2.35 -0.45 -14.96
C ALA A 117 -1.91 -0.78 -16.39
N ARG A 118 -0.62 -0.59 -16.70
CA ARG A 118 -0.06 -0.95 -18.01
C ARG A 118 -0.06 -2.45 -18.26
N CYS A 119 0.20 -3.28 -17.24
CA CYS A 119 0.08 -4.73 -17.37
C CYS A 119 -1.32 -5.15 -17.78
N GLU A 120 -2.34 -4.59 -17.16
CA GLU A 120 -3.74 -4.88 -17.51
C GLU A 120 -4.12 -4.36 -18.91
N MET A 121 -3.55 -3.24 -19.33
CA MET A 121 -3.74 -2.73 -20.71
C MET A 121 -3.06 -3.62 -21.76
N ILE A 122 -1.88 -4.17 -21.46
CA ILE A 122 -1.11 -5.04 -22.37
C ILE A 122 -1.72 -6.44 -22.42
N ASN A 123 -2.12 -6.97 -21.27
CA ASN A 123 -2.75 -8.28 -21.14
C ASN A 123 -3.91 -8.21 -20.13
N PRO A 124 -5.18 -8.06 -20.61
CA PRO A 124 -6.35 -7.99 -19.73
C PRO A 124 -6.54 -9.21 -18.82
N ASP A 125 -5.96 -10.36 -19.19
CA ASP A 125 -6.05 -11.62 -18.45
C ASP A 125 -4.84 -11.84 -17.51
N VAL A 126 -3.98 -10.84 -17.32
CA VAL A 126 -2.80 -10.93 -16.45
C VAL A 126 -3.19 -11.39 -15.03
N LYS A 127 -2.40 -12.27 -14.47
CA LYS A 127 -2.56 -12.78 -13.09
C LYS A 127 -1.46 -12.23 -12.21
N PRO A 128 -1.69 -12.10 -10.90
CA PRO A 128 -0.64 -11.76 -9.94
C PRO A 128 0.56 -12.70 -10.09
N ALA A 129 1.73 -12.19 -9.74
CA ALA A 129 2.95 -13.01 -9.71
C ALA A 129 2.75 -14.21 -8.76
N PRO A 130 3.33 -15.38 -9.07
CA PRO A 130 3.27 -16.53 -8.17
C PRO A 130 3.72 -16.18 -6.75
N GLN A 131 3.06 -16.76 -5.74
CA GLN A 131 3.31 -16.43 -4.34
C GLN A 131 4.78 -16.67 -3.96
N GLU A 132 5.38 -17.76 -4.46
CA GLU A 132 6.78 -18.09 -4.20
C GLU A 132 7.75 -17.02 -4.71
N LEU A 133 7.41 -16.37 -5.83
CA LEU A 133 8.20 -15.28 -6.39
C LEU A 133 8.04 -14.00 -5.55
N GLN A 134 6.81 -13.69 -5.12
CA GLN A 134 6.53 -12.57 -4.23
C GLN A 134 7.30 -12.73 -2.91
N ASP A 135 7.21 -13.89 -2.28
CA ASP A 135 7.90 -14.22 -1.02
C ASP A 135 9.42 -14.12 -1.17
N LYS A 136 9.97 -14.68 -2.25
CA LYS A 136 11.41 -14.61 -2.52
C LYS A 136 11.91 -13.18 -2.59
N HIS A 137 11.20 -12.31 -3.29
CA HIS A 137 11.60 -10.91 -3.45
C HIS A 137 11.40 -10.09 -2.18
N TYR A 138 10.28 -10.28 -1.48
CA TYR A 138 10.02 -9.57 -0.24
C TYR A 138 11.03 -9.95 0.85
N TYR A 139 11.17 -11.24 1.15
CA TYR A 139 11.99 -11.71 2.28
C TYR A 139 13.50 -11.61 2.06
N ARG A 140 13.98 -11.49 0.81
CA ARG A 140 15.41 -11.19 0.60
C ARG A 140 15.82 -9.79 1.09
N LYS A 141 14.86 -8.85 1.20
CA LYS A 141 15.07 -7.48 1.66
C LYS A 141 14.57 -7.24 3.09
N HIS A 142 13.60 -8.03 3.56
CA HIS A 142 12.89 -7.83 4.81
C HIS A 142 12.98 -9.06 5.71
N GLY A 143 12.96 -8.83 7.04
CA GLY A 143 12.98 -9.91 8.02
C GLY A 143 14.38 -10.35 8.44
N ALA A 144 14.45 -11.36 9.33
CA ALA A 144 15.66 -11.80 9.99
C ALA A 144 16.75 -12.36 9.05
N ASN A 145 16.34 -12.90 7.91
CA ASN A 145 17.22 -13.53 6.92
C ASN A 145 17.47 -12.66 5.67
N ALA A 146 17.18 -11.35 5.75
CA ALA A 146 17.40 -10.44 4.64
C ALA A 146 18.89 -10.37 4.26
N TYR A 147 19.19 -10.44 2.96
CA TYR A 147 20.56 -10.44 2.44
C TYR A 147 20.79 -9.47 1.27
N TYR A 148 19.73 -8.87 0.73
CA TYR A 148 19.79 -7.97 -0.41
C TYR A 148 19.42 -6.54 -0.02
N GLY A 149 20.22 -5.57 -0.45
CA GLY A 149 19.96 -4.15 -0.18
C GLY A 149 20.17 -3.73 1.28
N GLN A 150 20.89 -4.54 2.08
CA GLN A 150 21.18 -4.20 3.47
C GLN A 150 22.35 -3.19 3.55
N PRO A 151 22.25 -2.14 4.41
CA PRO A 151 23.36 -1.22 4.62
C PRO A 151 24.61 -1.97 5.10
N GLY A 152 25.74 -1.76 4.42
CA GLY A 152 27.04 -2.30 4.85
C GLY A 152 27.35 -3.76 4.45
N LYS A 153 26.61 -4.32 3.51
CA LYS A 153 26.94 -5.60 2.86
C LYS A 153 27.18 -5.44 1.38
#